data_2c4cbe6d86bae35b49463ffaa1be0432
#
_entry.id   2c4cbe6d86bae35b49463ffaa1be0432
#
_cell.length_a   1.000
_cell.length_b   1.000
_cell.length_c   1.000
_cell.angle_alpha   90.00
_cell.angle_beta   90.00
_cell.angle_gamma   90.00
#
_symmetry.space_group_name_H-M   'P 1'
#
loop_
_entity.id
_entity.type
_entity.pdbx_description
1 polymer ?
#
loop_
_entity_poly.entity_id
_entity_poly.type
_entity_poly.pdbx_seq_one_letter_code
_entity_poly.pdbx_strand_id
1 'polypeptide(L)'
;MGLSLSGWLGGIPAKMKKDAPSSSSFLPLSIPTSSRLSLLLNSSPVDPGDPRCRWSPTHCSPHFLLSQCGEEVTRAPTQQISDGARGEKGERGGMHVWEVLWCPTHRGSHAVIGVSTEHCPLQTSGYTALMGGDSQSWGWELTNNQLWHAGQALGRYPGEKGVQAQEQSVSPPHPVPERVLLVLDADTGTLGYVVDDCFLGMAFKDLPQGVELFPAISSVRGGAFIRLRYLNGATREPPALMALCRLSIHVSMGKERETQTDRLPLPPPLQRYILPSM
;
A
#
# COMPACT_ATOMS: atom_id res chain seq x y z
N MET A 1 -45.63 -37.83 -46.22
CA MET A 1 -46.36 -36.86 -45.42
C MET A 1 -46.26 -37.32 -43.96
N GLY A 2 -45.54 -36.62 -43.15
CA GLY A 2 -45.37 -36.91 -41.73
C GLY A 2 -44.46 -35.87 -41.08
N LEU A 3 -45.06 -34.78 -40.57
CA LEU A 3 -44.40 -33.75 -39.83
C LEU A 3 -44.19 -34.21 -38.38
N SER A 4 -42.98 -34.31 -37.94
CA SER A 4 -42.61 -34.53 -36.56
C SER A 4 -42.16 -33.23 -35.92
N LEU A 5 -42.93 -32.72 -34.95
CA LEU A 5 -42.61 -31.61 -34.05
C LEU A 5 -41.80 -32.15 -32.89
N SER A 6 -40.52 -31.88 -32.85
CA SER A 6 -39.68 -32.12 -31.66
C SER A 6 -39.47 -30.82 -30.89
N GLY A 7 -39.83 -30.91 -29.59
CA GLY A 7 -39.97 -29.79 -28.69
C GLY A 7 -38.67 -29.11 -28.28
N TRP A 8 -38.83 -27.84 -28.04
CA TRP A 8 -37.90 -26.99 -27.32
C TRP A 8 -37.84 -27.36 -25.83
N LEU A 9 -36.75 -27.90 -25.40
CA LEU A 9 -36.40 -27.92 -23.96
C LEU A 9 -35.47 -26.73 -23.67
N GLY A 10 -36.07 -25.74 -23.04
CA GLY A 10 -35.33 -24.58 -22.55
C GLY A 10 -34.30 -24.98 -21.46
N GLY A 11 -33.04 -24.75 -21.76
CA GLY A 11 -31.96 -24.89 -20.77
C GLY A 11 -32.10 -23.81 -19.72
N ILE A 12 -32.18 -24.21 -18.46
CA ILE A 12 -32.12 -23.35 -17.28
C ILE A 12 -30.69 -22.76 -17.22
N PRO A 13 -30.50 -21.45 -17.14
CA PRO A 13 -29.16 -20.91 -16.98
C PRO A 13 -28.60 -21.34 -15.63
N ALA A 14 -27.40 -21.93 -15.66
CA ALA A 14 -26.66 -22.29 -14.47
C ALA A 14 -26.49 -21.05 -13.58
N LYS A 15 -26.97 -21.13 -12.33
CA LYS A 15 -26.69 -20.16 -11.28
C LYS A 15 -25.17 -19.96 -11.20
N MET A 16 -24.69 -18.77 -11.58
CA MET A 16 -23.36 -18.35 -11.21
C MET A 16 -23.25 -18.45 -9.67
N LYS A 17 -22.39 -19.35 -9.20
CA LYS A 17 -21.93 -19.33 -7.82
C LYS A 17 -21.31 -17.96 -7.60
N LYS A 18 -21.91 -17.16 -6.72
CA LYS A 18 -21.22 -16.04 -6.08
C LYS A 18 -20.07 -16.68 -5.30
N ASP A 19 -18.87 -16.47 -5.79
CA ASP A 19 -17.68 -16.80 -5.01
C ASP A 19 -17.78 -16.05 -3.68
N ALA A 20 -17.70 -16.79 -2.59
CA ALA A 20 -17.57 -16.21 -1.27
C ALA A 20 -16.31 -15.34 -1.26
N PRO A 21 -16.29 -14.19 -0.58
CA PRO A 21 -15.08 -13.36 -0.50
C PRO A 21 -13.96 -14.25 0.04
N SER A 22 -12.92 -14.46 -0.78
CA SER A 22 -11.74 -15.19 -0.37
C SER A 22 -11.14 -14.45 0.82
N SER A 23 -11.10 -15.10 1.99
CA SER A 23 -10.46 -14.53 3.17
C SER A 23 -9.00 -14.24 2.82
N SER A 24 -8.54 -13.00 3.03
CA SER A 24 -7.16 -12.61 2.78
C SER A 24 -6.18 -13.52 3.53
N SER A 25 -5.12 -13.95 2.85
CA SER A 25 -4.04 -14.73 3.46
C SER A 25 -3.28 -13.95 4.56
N PHE A 26 -3.45 -12.64 4.60
CA PHE A 26 -2.85 -11.76 5.60
C PHE A 26 -3.69 -11.60 6.87
N LEU A 27 -4.96 -12.01 6.89
CA LEU A 27 -5.83 -11.84 8.04
C LEU A 27 -5.27 -12.47 9.34
N PRO A 28 -4.68 -13.69 9.34
CA PRO A 28 -4.07 -14.27 10.54
C PRO A 28 -2.85 -13.51 11.04
N LEU A 29 -2.18 -12.75 10.17
CA LEU A 29 -0.97 -11.98 10.46
C LEU A 29 -1.27 -10.55 10.87
N SER A 30 -2.54 -10.13 10.81
CA SER A 30 -2.99 -8.78 11.13
C SER A 30 -2.72 -8.42 12.59
N ILE A 31 -2.25 -7.18 12.78
CA ILE A 31 -2.05 -6.57 14.10
C ILE A 31 -3.07 -5.44 14.28
N PRO A 32 -3.60 -5.23 15.50
CA PRO A 32 -4.48 -4.10 15.78
C PRO A 32 -3.81 -2.77 15.42
N THR A 33 -4.54 -1.91 14.71
CA THR A 33 -4.08 -0.56 14.35
C THR A 33 -4.14 0.36 15.57
N SER A 34 -3.18 1.30 15.66
CA SER A 34 -3.29 2.40 16.61
C SER A 34 -4.48 3.30 16.26
N SER A 35 -5.02 4.04 17.24
CA SER A 35 -6.12 4.98 17.00
C SER A 35 -5.76 6.01 15.93
N ARG A 36 -4.50 6.46 15.89
CA ARG A 36 -3.99 7.40 14.89
C ARG A 36 -4.01 6.81 13.48
N LEU A 37 -3.50 5.60 13.31
CA LEU A 37 -3.54 4.90 12.02
C LEU A 37 -4.98 4.63 11.58
N SER A 38 -5.85 4.19 12.51
CA SER A 38 -7.26 3.96 12.22
C SER A 38 -7.98 5.22 11.74
N LEU A 39 -7.66 6.40 12.30
CA LEU A 39 -8.18 7.68 11.82
C LEU A 39 -7.74 7.97 10.40
N LEU A 40 -6.45 7.79 10.09
CA LEU A 40 -5.93 8.04 8.74
C LEU A 40 -6.56 7.12 7.69
N LEU A 41 -6.68 5.85 8.00
CA LEU A 41 -7.29 4.85 7.10
C LEU A 41 -8.78 5.08 6.87
N ASN A 42 -9.47 5.75 7.79
CA ASN A 42 -10.89 6.08 7.70
C ASN A 42 -11.18 7.53 7.30
N SER A 43 -10.14 8.33 7.06
CA SER A 43 -10.28 9.69 6.55
C SER A 43 -10.45 9.69 5.04
N SER A 44 -11.10 10.74 4.52
CA SER A 44 -11.16 10.95 3.06
C SER A 44 -9.75 11.18 2.51
N PRO A 45 -9.42 10.61 1.35
CA PRO A 45 -8.15 10.89 0.69
C PRO A 45 -7.98 12.38 0.41
N VAL A 46 -6.74 12.84 0.40
CA VAL A 46 -6.41 14.22 -0.01
C VAL A 46 -6.65 14.44 -1.50
N ASP A 47 -6.69 15.72 -1.90
CA ASP A 47 -6.82 16.13 -3.29
C ASP A 47 -5.73 15.46 -4.16
N PRO A 48 -6.08 14.90 -5.32
CA PRO A 48 -5.09 14.36 -6.28
C PRO A 48 -4.06 15.38 -6.73
N GLY A 49 -4.36 16.69 -6.65
CA GLY A 49 -3.40 17.78 -6.90
C GLY A 49 -2.26 17.88 -5.88
N ASP A 50 -2.35 17.22 -4.73
CA ASP A 50 -1.31 17.27 -3.69
C ASP A 50 0.01 16.67 -4.21
N PRO A 51 1.16 17.37 -4.07
CA PRO A 51 2.46 16.87 -4.54
C PRO A 51 2.88 15.54 -3.89
N ARG A 52 2.32 15.18 -2.74
CA ARG A 52 2.52 13.87 -2.10
C ARG A 52 1.88 12.70 -2.87
N CYS A 53 1.00 12.99 -3.82
CA CYS A 53 0.41 12.00 -4.72
C CYS A 53 1.27 11.70 -5.95
N ARG A 54 2.43 12.35 -6.11
CA ARG A 54 3.20 12.29 -7.34
C ARG A 54 4.58 11.69 -7.14
N TRP A 55 5.05 11.00 -8.17
CA TRP A 55 6.45 10.66 -8.33
C TRP A 55 7.25 11.90 -8.77
N SER A 56 8.46 12.02 -8.26
CA SER A 56 9.31 13.16 -8.55
C SER A 56 9.87 13.08 -9.98
N PRO A 57 9.76 14.15 -10.78
CA PRO A 57 10.40 14.19 -12.09
C PRO A 57 11.92 14.30 -12.02
N THR A 58 12.47 14.77 -10.91
CA THR A 58 13.91 14.96 -10.71
C THR A 58 14.55 13.81 -9.92
N HIS A 59 13.76 13.08 -9.12
CA HIS A 59 14.23 11.95 -8.33
C HIS A 59 13.65 10.64 -8.85
N CYS A 60 13.87 10.38 -10.13
CA CYS A 60 13.43 9.21 -10.85
C CYS A 60 14.53 8.73 -11.78
N SER A 61 14.74 7.42 -11.87
CA SER A 61 15.68 6.86 -12.86
C SER A 61 15.25 7.27 -14.28
N PRO A 62 16.18 7.52 -15.20
CA PRO A 62 15.87 7.86 -16.59
C PRO A 62 15.08 6.78 -17.34
N HIS A 63 15.01 5.56 -16.82
CA HIS A 63 14.21 4.49 -17.40
C HIS A 63 12.75 4.47 -16.90
N PHE A 64 12.38 5.33 -15.98
CA PHE A 64 10.98 5.52 -15.61
C PHE A 64 10.35 6.67 -16.41
N LEU A 65 9.25 6.38 -17.05
CA LEU A 65 8.42 7.33 -17.78
C LEU A 65 7.27 7.77 -16.86
N LEU A 66 7.22 9.05 -16.54
CA LEU A 66 6.16 9.64 -15.72
C LEU A 66 4.92 9.92 -16.58
N SER A 67 3.73 9.69 -16.01
CA SER A 67 2.47 10.17 -16.57
C SER A 67 2.41 11.71 -16.50
N GLN A 68 1.51 12.30 -17.27
CA GLN A 68 1.34 13.76 -17.32
C GLN A 68 0.95 14.35 -15.95
N CYS A 69 0.16 13.64 -15.15
CA CYS A 69 -0.20 14.05 -13.79
C CYS A 69 0.88 13.74 -12.74
N GLY A 70 1.92 12.95 -13.08
CA GLY A 70 2.98 12.53 -12.18
C GLY A 70 2.61 11.41 -11.18
N GLU A 71 1.35 10.98 -11.14
CA GLU A 71 0.89 9.93 -10.21
C GLU A 71 1.43 8.54 -10.56
N GLU A 72 1.77 8.32 -11.82
CA GLU A 72 2.11 7.02 -12.38
C GLU A 72 3.49 7.04 -13.02
N VAL A 73 4.23 5.95 -12.83
CA VAL A 73 5.49 5.68 -13.52
C VAL A 73 5.42 4.34 -14.23
N THR A 74 5.99 4.29 -15.43
CA THR A 74 6.16 3.05 -16.19
C THR A 74 7.65 2.84 -16.46
N ARG A 75 8.18 1.69 -16.05
CA ARG A 75 9.57 1.37 -16.32
C ARG A 75 9.74 0.90 -17.75
N ALA A 76 10.60 1.58 -18.51
CA ALA A 76 11.01 1.14 -19.85
C ALA A 76 11.79 -0.18 -19.79
N PRO A 77 11.69 -1.05 -20.80
CA PRO A 77 12.50 -2.26 -20.86
C PRO A 77 13.99 -1.93 -20.90
N THR A 78 14.73 -2.42 -19.91
CA THR A 78 16.17 -2.24 -19.79
C THR A 78 16.78 -3.52 -19.19
N GLN A 79 17.95 -3.91 -19.64
CA GLN A 79 18.62 -5.12 -19.19
C GLN A 79 19.69 -4.81 -18.14
N GLN A 80 19.82 -5.69 -17.15
CA GLN A 80 20.86 -5.66 -16.11
C GLN A 80 20.97 -4.33 -15.34
N ILE A 81 19.83 -3.71 -15.08
CA ILE A 81 19.74 -2.47 -14.30
C ILE A 81 18.55 -2.57 -13.36
N SER A 82 18.74 -2.13 -12.12
CA SER A 82 17.68 -1.85 -11.18
C SER A 82 17.43 -0.36 -11.13
N ASP A 83 16.19 0.04 -11.31
CA ASP A 83 15.76 1.44 -11.39
C ASP A 83 14.86 1.78 -10.21
N GLY A 84 14.99 2.99 -9.68
CA GLY A 84 14.22 3.53 -8.57
C GLY A 84 13.52 4.83 -8.89
N ALA A 85 12.46 5.11 -8.17
CA ALA A 85 11.75 6.38 -8.15
C ALA A 85 11.36 6.75 -6.72
N ARG A 86 11.35 8.05 -6.43
CA ARG A 86 10.88 8.65 -5.17
C ARG A 86 9.65 9.52 -5.41
N GLY A 87 8.82 9.65 -4.38
CA GLY A 87 7.78 10.65 -4.36
C GLY A 87 8.33 12.08 -4.50
N GLU A 88 7.52 12.98 -5.00
CA GLU A 88 7.89 14.39 -5.19
C GLU A 88 8.12 15.09 -3.85
N LYS A 89 7.39 14.72 -2.81
CA LYS A 89 7.50 15.26 -1.46
C LYS A 89 7.71 14.16 -0.43
N GLY A 90 8.69 14.38 0.44
CA GLY A 90 8.95 13.58 1.62
C GLY A 90 8.37 14.19 2.89
N GLU A 91 8.49 13.48 3.99
CA GLU A 91 7.99 13.89 5.30
C GLU A 91 9.08 13.73 6.37
N ARG A 92 9.12 14.69 7.32
CA ARG A 92 10.12 14.73 8.39
C ARG A 92 9.54 14.42 9.77
N GLY A 93 8.23 14.42 9.90
CA GLY A 93 7.50 14.17 11.13
C GLY A 93 6.05 13.87 10.82
N GLY A 94 5.32 13.33 11.78
CA GLY A 94 3.95 12.90 11.58
C GLY A 94 3.84 11.43 11.16
N MET A 95 2.60 10.94 11.14
CA MET A 95 2.27 9.64 10.57
C MET A 95 1.61 9.86 9.22
N HIS A 96 2.10 9.18 8.19
CA HIS A 96 1.67 9.36 6.81
C HIS A 96 1.35 8.02 6.16
N VAL A 97 0.35 8.01 5.29
CA VAL A 97 -0.08 6.80 4.57
C VAL A 97 -0.13 7.10 3.07
N TRP A 98 0.62 6.31 2.31
CA TRP A 98 0.55 6.28 0.85
C TRP A 98 -0.03 4.95 0.37
N GLU A 99 -0.79 5.00 -0.67
CA GLU A 99 -1.24 3.85 -1.44
C GLU A 99 -0.33 3.68 -2.66
N VAL A 100 0.18 2.48 -2.83
CA VAL A 100 0.94 2.07 -4.01
C VAL A 100 0.15 0.98 -4.71
N LEU A 101 -0.22 1.22 -5.97
CA LEU A 101 -0.87 0.25 -6.83
C LEU A 101 0.17 -0.32 -7.79
N TRP A 102 0.42 -1.61 -7.69
CA TRP A 102 1.38 -2.32 -8.52
C TRP A 102 0.92 -3.73 -8.84
N CYS A 103 0.50 -3.94 -10.08
CA CYS A 103 -0.03 -5.23 -10.52
C CYS A 103 0.99 -6.36 -10.30
N PRO A 104 0.62 -7.46 -9.62
CA PRO A 104 1.53 -8.57 -9.31
C PRO A 104 2.20 -9.17 -10.55
N THR A 105 1.51 -9.24 -11.68
CA THR A 105 2.04 -9.79 -12.93
C THR A 105 3.16 -8.95 -13.56
N HIS A 106 3.30 -7.69 -13.14
CA HIS A 106 4.29 -6.74 -13.65
C HIS A 106 5.42 -6.43 -12.65
N ARG A 107 5.58 -7.21 -11.57
CA ARG A 107 6.61 -6.97 -10.54
C ARG A 107 8.00 -7.47 -10.92
N GLY A 108 8.10 -8.63 -11.52
CA GLY A 108 9.41 -9.27 -11.79
C GLY A 108 10.05 -9.83 -10.52
N SER A 109 11.39 -9.98 -10.50
CA SER A 109 12.12 -10.59 -9.40
C SER A 109 12.37 -9.65 -8.21
N HIS A 110 12.60 -8.36 -8.46
CA HIS A 110 12.94 -7.38 -7.43
C HIS A 110 12.01 -6.17 -7.52
N ALA A 111 10.78 -6.38 -7.06
CA ALA A 111 9.77 -5.32 -6.91
C ALA A 111 9.73 -4.88 -5.46
N VAL A 112 10.27 -3.72 -5.15
CA VAL A 112 10.43 -3.23 -3.78
C VAL A 112 9.63 -1.95 -3.57
N ILE A 113 8.87 -1.89 -2.47
CA ILE A 113 8.18 -0.70 -1.97
C ILE A 113 8.78 -0.33 -0.62
N GLY A 114 9.05 0.95 -0.40
CA GLY A 114 9.59 1.41 0.86
C GLY A 114 9.74 2.91 0.97
N VAL A 115 10.71 3.33 1.76
CA VAL A 115 11.08 4.75 1.91
C VAL A 115 12.57 4.92 1.69
N SER A 116 12.96 6.14 1.27
CA SER A 116 14.37 6.51 1.17
C SER A 116 14.58 7.96 1.55
N THR A 117 15.83 8.31 1.91
CA THR A 117 16.29 9.69 1.95
C THR A 117 16.58 10.18 0.53
N GLU A 118 16.87 11.48 0.37
CA GLU A 118 17.28 12.04 -0.91
C GLU A 118 18.62 11.49 -1.43
N HIS A 119 19.46 10.95 -0.55
CA HIS A 119 20.81 10.45 -0.87
C HIS A 119 20.83 9.01 -1.42
N CYS A 120 19.72 8.28 -1.35
CA CYS A 120 19.64 6.95 -1.93
C CYS A 120 19.81 7.01 -3.46
N PRO A 121 20.69 6.20 -4.06
CA PRO A 121 20.80 6.14 -5.51
C PRO A 121 19.49 5.61 -6.13
N LEU A 122 19.18 6.08 -7.34
CA LEU A 122 17.97 5.71 -8.07
C LEU A 122 18.26 4.75 -9.22
N GLN A 123 19.50 4.28 -9.32
CA GLN A 123 19.88 3.30 -10.31
C GLN A 123 21.11 2.51 -9.83
N THR A 124 21.14 1.23 -10.14
CA THR A 124 22.32 0.39 -9.92
C THR A 124 22.40 -0.70 -10.99
N SER A 125 23.62 -1.17 -11.25
CA SER A 125 23.86 -2.30 -12.17
C SER A 125 23.38 -3.60 -11.55
N GLY A 126 22.90 -4.52 -12.40
CA GLY A 126 22.39 -5.82 -11.99
C GLY A 126 20.92 -5.81 -11.61
N TYR A 127 20.38 -7.00 -11.37
CA TYR A 127 19.03 -7.19 -10.87
C TYR A 127 19.09 -7.38 -9.36
N THR A 128 18.89 -6.31 -8.62
CA THR A 128 19.01 -6.26 -7.16
C THR A 128 17.83 -5.51 -6.52
N ALA A 129 17.62 -5.72 -5.23
CA ALA A 129 16.75 -4.89 -4.43
C ALA A 129 17.42 -3.52 -4.21
N LEU A 130 17.24 -2.57 -5.13
CA LEU A 130 17.85 -1.25 -5.05
C LEU A 130 17.38 -0.49 -3.81
N MET A 131 16.06 -0.44 -3.56
CA MET A 131 15.52 0.07 -2.29
C MET A 131 15.86 -0.91 -1.18
N GLY A 132 16.59 -0.45 -0.17
CA GLY A 132 17.19 -1.26 0.89
C GLY A 132 18.59 -1.77 0.55
N GLY A 133 19.14 -1.44 -0.62
CA GLY A 133 20.49 -1.81 -1.03
C GLY A 133 21.59 -1.01 -0.33
N ASP A 134 21.23 0.08 0.33
CA ASP A 134 22.13 0.94 1.10
C ASP A 134 21.52 1.36 2.45
N SER A 135 22.26 2.13 3.23
CA SER A 135 21.81 2.69 4.52
C SER A 135 20.82 3.85 4.39
N GLN A 136 20.52 4.31 3.17
CA GLN A 136 19.65 5.45 2.89
C GLN A 136 18.23 5.05 2.50
N SER A 137 17.95 3.73 2.51
CA SER A 137 16.65 3.21 2.07
C SER A 137 16.24 1.95 2.86
N TRP A 138 14.93 1.77 2.98
CA TRP A 138 14.27 0.67 3.67
C TRP A 138 13.19 0.12 2.75
N GLY A 139 13.29 -1.15 2.36
CA GLY A 139 12.43 -1.71 1.34
C GLY A 139 11.83 -3.06 1.70
N TRP A 140 10.57 -3.27 1.32
CA TRP A 140 9.90 -4.56 1.31
C TRP A 140 9.78 -5.08 -0.11
N GLU A 141 10.45 -6.19 -0.37
CA GLU A 141 10.39 -6.90 -1.64
C GLU A 141 9.13 -7.75 -1.69
N LEU A 142 8.23 -7.44 -2.61
CA LEU A 142 6.87 -7.99 -2.65
C LEU A 142 6.81 -9.42 -3.19
N THR A 143 7.82 -9.85 -3.95
CA THR A 143 7.81 -11.16 -4.63
C THR A 143 8.13 -12.30 -3.67
N ASN A 144 9.05 -12.08 -2.74
CA ASN A 144 9.51 -13.09 -1.78
C ASN A 144 9.24 -12.70 -0.32
N ASN A 145 8.56 -11.57 -0.10
CA ASN A 145 8.25 -10.99 1.21
C ASN A 145 9.49 -10.62 2.04
N GLN A 146 10.62 -10.29 1.39
CA GLN A 146 11.89 -10.02 2.06
C GLN A 146 12.02 -8.54 2.41
N LEU A 147 12.44 -8.23 3.65
CA LEU A 147 12.86 -6.88 4.04
C LEU A 147 14.32 -6.66 3.70
N TRP A 148 14.63 -5.46 3.20
CA TRP A 148 15.98 -5.05 2.81
C TRP A 148 16.35 -3.71 3.44
N HIS A 149 17.58 -3.64 4.01
CA HIS A 149 18.20 -2.40 4.47
C HIS A 149 19.71 -2.58 4.54
N ALA A 150 20.47 -1.53 4.21
CA ALA A 150 21.93 -1.51 4.19
C ALA A 150 22.54 -2.67 3.40
N GLY A 151 21.89 -3.10 2.31
CA GLY A 151 22.32 -4.22 1.47
C GLY A 151 22.12 -5.59 2.11
N GLN A 152 21.42 -5.68 3.21
CA GLN A 152 21.17 -6.92 3.96
C GLN A 152 19.69 -7.32 3.93
N ALA A 153 19.46 -8.61 3.75
CA ALA A 153 18.15 -9.21 3.92
C ALA A 153 17.86 -9.39 5.43
N LEU A 154 16.86 -8.70 5.97
CA LEU A 154 16.54 -8.68 7.39
C LEU A 154 15.55 -9.79 7.80
N GLY A 155 15.04 -10.58 6.85
CA GLY A 155 14.06 -11.62 7.09
C GLY A 155 12.73 -11.36 6.38
N ARG A 156 11.82 -12.34 6.49
CA ARG A 156 10.49 -12.26 5.88
C ARG A 156 9.53 -11.37 6.65
N TYR A 157 8.68 -10.68 5.92
CA TYR A 157 7.63 -9.83 6.47
C TYR A 157 6.32 -10.02 5.69
N PRO A 158 5.18 -10.13 6.39
CA PRO A 158 5.09 -10.19 7.85
C PRO A 158 5.70 -11.46 8.41
N GLY A 159 6.34 -11.36 9.58
CA GLY A 159 6.89 -12.51 10.28
C GLY A 159 5.79 -13.34 10.95
N GLU A 160 5.94 -14.65 11.00
CA GLU A 160 5.05 -15.52 11.74
C GLU A 160 5.20 -15.27 13.26
N LYS A 161 4.06 -15.07 13.95
CA LYS A 161 4.07 -14.88 15.40
C LYS A 161 4.60 -16.14 16.10
N GLY A 162 5.74 -16.04 16.78
CA GLY A 162 6.27 -17.11 17.64
C GLY A 162 7.37 -17.99 17.04
N VAL A 163 7.77 -17.77 15.80
CA VAL A 163 8.92 -18.49 15.22
C VAL A 163 10.19 -17.67 15.46
N GLN A 164 11.12 -18.25 16.23
CA GLN A 164 12.45 -17.66 16.38
C GLN A 164 13.18 -17.72 15.03
N ALA A 165 13.97 -16.70 14.73
CA ALA A 165 14.63 -16.45 13.44
C ALA A 165 15.59 -17.58 12.94
N GLN A 166 15.64 -18.72 13.60
CA GLN A 166 16.56 -19.83 13.31
C GLN A 166 15.94 -20.96 12.47
N GLU A 167 14.62 -21.03 12.31
CA GLU A 167 14.00 -21.93 11.35
C GLU A 167 13.48 -21.12 10.17
N GLN A 168 14.25 -21.07 9.09
CA GLN A 168 13.78 -20.60 7.79
C GLN A 168 12.58 -21.48 7.40
N SER A 169 11.39 -21.02 7.72
CA SER A 169 10.18 -21.75 7.38
C SER A 169 10.14 -21.91 5.84
N VAL A 170 10.00 -23.15 5.41
CA VAL A 170 9.89 -23.56 3.99
C VAL A 170 8.58 -23.10 3.37
N SER A 171 7.80 -22.31 4.08
CA SER A 171 6.52 -21.79 3.62
C SER A 171 6.72 -20.88 2.40
N PRO A 172 5.88 -21.02 1.36
CA PRO A 172 5.92 -20.11 0.22
C PRO A 172 5.62 -18.67 0.67
N PRO A 173 6.13 -17.65 -0.06
CA PRO A 173 5.81 -16.26 0.25
C PRO A 173 4.30 -16.00 0.09
N HIS A 174 3.74 -15.15 0.95
CA HIS A 174 2.36 -14.70 0.82
C HIS A 174 2.21 -13.87 -0.47
N PRO A 175 1.25 -14.18 -1.33
CA PRO A 175 1.02 -13.40 -2.54
C PRO A 175 0.49 -12.00 -2.16
N VAL A 176 1.32 -10.99 -2.38
CA VAL A 176 0.95 -9.60 -2.11
C VAL A 176 0.04 -9.09 -3.23
N PRO A 177 -1.18 -8.58 -2.93
CA PRO A 177 -2.12 -8.07 -3.93
C PRO A 177 -1.60 -6.79 -4.59
N GLU A 178 -2.35 -6.26 -5.57
CA GLU A 178 -2.00 -5.05 -6.30
C GLU A 178 -1.86 -3.83 -5.39
N ARG A 179 -2.77 -3.70 -4.42
CA ARG A 179 -2.87 -2.57 -3.52
C ARG A 179 -2.08 -2.80 -2.24
N VAL A 180 -1.10 -1.94 -1.98
CA VAL A 180 -0.32 -1.93 -0.74
C VAL A 180 -0.34 -0.52 -0.16
N LEU A 181 -0.63 -0.39 1.14
CA LEU A 181 -0.47 0.88 1.85
C LEU A 181 0.86 0.88 2.60
N LEU A 182 1.62 1.93 2.39
CA LEU A 182 2.85 2.23 3.10
C LEU A 182 2.52 3.19 4.23
N VAL A 183 2.88 2.82 5.45
CA VAL A 183 2.62 3.58 6.69
C VAL A 183 3.94 4.00 7.30
N LEU A 184 4.28 5.28 7.16
CA LEU A 184 5.44 5.89 7.78
C LEU A 184 5.00 6.67 9.03
N ASP A 185 5.54 6.33 10.18
CA ASP A 185 5.48 7.19 11.37
C ASP A 185 6.86 7.82 11.59
N ALA A 186 7.05 9.00 11.01
CA ALA A 186 8.31 9.74 11.07
C ALA A 186 8.61 10.29 12.47
N ASP A 187 7.59 10.42 13.36
CA ASP A 187 7.78 10.83 14.74
C ASP A 187 8.43 9.73 15.59
N THR A 188 8.09 8.47 15.31
CA THR A 188 8.62 7.30 16.03
C THR A 188 9.71 6.57 15.26
N GLY A 189 9.98 6.98 14.01
CA GLY A 189 10.96 6.33 13.14
C GLY A 189 10.57 4.91 12.80
N THR A 190 9.29 4.66 12.43
CA THR A 190 8.81 3.33 12.08
C THR A 190 8.14 3.29 10.71
N LEU A 191 8.32 2.16 10.03
CA LEU A 191 7.68 1.88 8.75
C LEU A 191 6.94 0.54 8.82
N GLY A 192 5.71 0.52 8.34
CA GLY A 192 4.88 -0.69 8.24
C GLY A 192 4.00 -0.67 7.00
N TYR A 193 3.22 -1.74 6.81
CA TYR A 193 2.36 -1.87 5.64
C TYR A 193 0.97 -2.37 6.01
N VAL A 194 -0.02 -1.96 5.20
CA VAL A 194 -1.38 -2.50 5.24
C VAL A 194 -1.68 -3.18 3.91
N VAL A 195 -2.16 -4.40 3.96
CA VAL A 195 -2.54 -5.22 2.82
C VAL A 195 -3.91 -5.84 3.09
N ASP A 196 -4.84 -5.75 2.15
CA ASP A 196 -6.21 -6.25 2.31
C ASP A 196 -6.87 -5.77 3.62
N ASP A 197 -6.73 -4.49 3.94
CA ASP A 197 -7.20 -3.85 5.17
C ASP A 197 -6.56 -4.42 6.46
N CYS A 198 -5.54 -5.28 6.35
CA CYS A 198 -4.79 -5.86 7.46
C CYS A 198 -3.50 -5.09 7.70
N PHE A 199 -3.35 -4.44 8.87
CA PHE A 199 -2.06 -3.87 9.26
C PHE A 199 -1.12 -5.00 9.68
N LEU A 200 0.00 -5.11 9.01
CA LEU A 200 0.97 -6.20 9.18
C LEU A 200 2.01 -5.92 10.27
N GLY A 201 1.90 -4.79 10.97
CA GLY A 201 2.84 -4.36 11.99
C GLY A 201 4.01 -3.54 11.44
N MET A 202 5.00 -3.34 12.29
CA MET A 202 6.20 -2.58 11.93
C MET A 202 7.18 -3.49 11.21
N ALA A 203 7.49 -3.14 9.95
CA ALA A 203 8.52 -3.80 9.15
C ALA A 203 9.92 -3.32 9.55
N PHE A 204 10.05 -2.00 9.78
CA PHE A 204 11.29 -1.38 10.20
C PHE A 204 11.06 -0.46 11.39
N LYS A 205 12.09 -0.35 12.22
CA LYS A 205 12.20 0.54 13.37
C LYS A 205 13.50 1.32 13.25
N ASP A 206 13.62 2.34 14.08
CA ASP A 206 14.84 3.15 14.17
C ASP A 206 15.21 3.87 12.86
N LEU A 207 14.20 4.24 12.04
CA LEU A 207 14.41 5.15 10.93
C LEU A 207 14.87 6.51 11.45
N PRO A 208 15.74 7.25 10.71
CA PRO A 208 16.26 8.52 11.15
C PRO A 208 15.13 9.54 11.35
N GLN A 209 15.03 10.10 12.56
CA GLN A 209 14.04 11.13 12.88
C GLN A 209 14.49 12.51 12.43
N GLY A 210 13.55 13.36 12.01
CA GLY A 210 13.83 14.69 11.52
C GLY A 210 14.50 14.77 10.13
N VAL A 211 14.82 13.61 9.55
CA VAL A 211 15.29 13.50 8.16
C VAL A 211 14.08 13.34 7.25
N GLU A 212 14.14 13.94 6.07
CA GLU A 212 13.08 13.82 5.09
C GLU A 212 13.09 12.43 4.45
N LEU A 213 11.99 11.70 4.61
CA LEU A 213 11.80 10.37 4.08
C LEU A 213 10.71 10.41 3.00
N PHE A 214 11.04 9.90 1.83
CA PHE A 214 10.17 9.86 0.67
C PHE A 214 9.62 8.47 0.45
N PRO A 215 8.34 8.31 0.07
CA PRO A 215 7.89 7.03 -0.47
C PRO A 215 8.74 6.69 -1.70
N ALA A 216 9.20 5.46 -1.79
CA ALA A 216 10.15 5.04 -2.82
C ALA A 216 9.85 3.62 -3.32
N ILE A 217 10.19 3.38 -4.58
CA ILE A 217 10.09 2.07 -5.21
C ILE A 217 11.35 1.73 -5.97
N SER A 218 11.59 0.43 -6.18
CA SER A 218 12.54 -0.02 -7.20
C SER A 218 12.02 -1.22 -7.97
N SER A 219 12.39 -1.30 -9.25
CA SER A 219 11.96 -2.34 -10.17
C SER A 219 13.07 -2.73 -11.15
N VAL A 220 13.04 -4.00 -11.56
CA VAL A 220 13.92 -4.54 -12.61
C VAL A 220 13.14 -4.93 -13.86
N ARG A 221 11.80 -5.00 -13.79
CA ARG A 221 10.94 -5.46 -14.88
C ARG A 221 10.52 -4.33 -15.79
N GLY A 222 10.79 -4.47 -17.10
CA GLY A 222 10.22 -3.58 -18.12
C GLY A 222 8.69 -3.71 -18.20
N GLY A 223 8.00 -2.58 -18.43
CA GLY A 223 6.54 -2.51 -18.43
C GLY A 223 5.92 -2.52 -17.04
N ALA A 224 6.71 -2.46 -15.97
CA ALA A 224 6.18 -2.25 -14.62
C ALA A 224 5.48 -0.89 -14.55
N PHE A 225 4.18 -0.92 -14.23
CA PHE A 225 3.33 0.26 -14.08
C PHE A 225 2.98 0.40 -12.59
N ILE A 226 3.28 1.57 -12.02
CA ILE A 226 3.17 1.79 -10.57
C ILE A 226 2.55 3.16 -10.33
N ARG A 227 1.46 3.19 -9.57
CA ARG A 227 0.76 4.40 -9.18
C ARG A 227 0.97 4.71 -7.71
N LEU A 228 1.20 5.98 -7.42
CA LEU A 228 1.29 6.52 -6.06
C LEU A 228 0.09 7.40 -5.77
N ARG A 229 -0.46 7.28 -4.56
CA ARG A 229 -1.50 8.15 -4.04
C ARG A 229 -1.25 8.40 -2.57
N TYR A 230 -1.26 9.65 -2.16
CA TYR A 230 -1.24 9.99 -0.75
C TYR A 230 -2.65 9.90 -0.17
N LEU A 231 -2.85 9.10 0.86
CA LEU A 231 -4.16 8.97 1.47
C LEU A 231 -4.40 10.05 2.51
N ASN A 232 -3.52 10.15 3.50
CA ASN A 232 -3.62 11.18 4.52
C ASN A 232 -2.37 11.18 5.42
N GLY A 233 -2.29 12.21 6.31
CA GLY A 233 -1.28 12.29 7.37
C GLY A 233 -1.79 13.04 8.59
N ALA A 234 -1.17 12.75 9.72
CA ALA A 234 -1.48 13.38 10.99
C ALA A 234 -0.19 13.74 11.74
N THR A 235 -0.17 14.93 12.30
CA THR A 235 0.87 15.35 13.23
C THR A 235 0.78 14.58 14.56
N ARG A 236 1.77 14.75 15.43
CA ARG A 236 1.83 14.09 16.74
C ARG A 236 0.78 14.58 17.74
N GLU A 237 0.09 15.67 17.43
CA GLU A 237 -0.98 16.20 18.27
C GLU A 237 -2.09 15.16 18.46
N PRO A 238 -2.62 15.00 19.70
CA PRO A 238 -3.71 14.07 19.93
C PRO A 238 -4.88 14.43 19.02
N PRO A 239 -5.56 13.43 18.43
CA PRO A 239 -6.70 13.67 17.57
C PRO A 239 -7.78 14.46 18.29
N ALA A 240 -8.39 15.42 17.61
CA ALA A 240 -9.53 16.14 18.16
C ALA A 240 -10.66 15.17 18.57
N LEU A 241 -11.33 15.45 19.67
CA LEU A 241 -12.44 14.61 20.17
C LEU A 241 -13.47 14.32 19.07
N MET A 242 -13.75 15.30 18.24
CA MET A 242 -14.68 15.18 17.11
C MET A 242 -14.21 14.13 16.08
N ALA A 243 -12.90 14.07 15.81
CA ALA A 243 -12.32 13.05 14.93
C ALA A 243 -12.39 11.63 15.53
N LEU A 244 -12.16 11.52 16.84
CA LEU A 244 -12.32 10.25 17.56
C LEU A 244 -13.80 9.79 17.59
N CYS A 245 -14.75 10.70 17.79
CA CYS A 245 -16.19 10.39 17.72
C CYS A 245 -16.57 9.91 16.31
N ARG A 246 -16.11 10.59 15.26
CA ARG A 246 -16.32 10.16 13.87
C ARG A 246 -15.77 8.76 13.62
N LEU A 247 -14.55 8.49 14.08
CA LEU A 247 -13.94 7.16 13.96
C LEU A 247 -14.79 6.09 14.66
N SER A 248 -15.22 6.35 15.89
CA SER A 248 -16.07 5.42 16.67
C SER A 248 -17.37 5.10 15.93
N ILE A 249 -18.01 6.12 15.35
CA ILE A 249 -19.21 5.94 14.53
C ILE A 249 -18.91 5.11 13.28
N HIS A 250 -17.81 5.41 12.57
CA HIS A 250 -17.42 4.66 11.38
C HIS A 250 -17.12 3.19 11.68
N VAL A 251 -16.43 2.91 12.76
CA VAL A 251 -16.15 1.53 13.20
C VAL A 251 -17.45 0.78 13.51
N SER A 252 -18.40 1.45 14.16
CA SER A 252 -19.71 0.85 14.49
C SER A 252 -20.58 0.57 13.26
N MET A 253 -20.52 1.43 12.22
CA MET A 253 -21.29 1.27 10.98
C MET A 253 -20.66 0.27 9.97
N GLY A 254 -19.39 -0.07 10.13
CA GLY A 254 -18.70 -1.01 9.23
C GLY A 254 -18.60 -0.52 7.79
N LYS A 255 -18.75 -1.43 6.81
CA LYS A 255 -18.59 -1.13 5.37
C LYS A 255 -19.82 -0.44 4.74
N GLU A 256 -20.94 -0.40 5.40
CA GLU A 256 -22.21 0.18 4.88
C GLU A 256 -22.44 1.64 5.29
N ARG A 257 -21.37 2.40 5.46
CA ARG A 257 -21.40 3.77 6.01
C ARG A 257 -22.34 4.72 5.28
N GLU A 258 -22.31 4.70 3.95
CA GLU A 258 -23.08 5.62 3.11
C GLU A 258 -24.59 5.43 3.25
N THR A 259 -25.03 4.19 3.37
CA THR A 259 -26.45 3.85 3.48
C THR A 259 -27.01 3.96 4.90
N GLN A 260 -26.15 3.90 5.91
CA GLN A 260 -26.55 3.94 7.31
C GLN A 260 -26.52 5.34 7.92
N THR A 261 -25.70 6.26 7.37
CA THR A 261 -25.59 7.63 7.90
C THR A 261 -26.91 8.39 7.89
N ASP A 262 -27.72 8.21 6.85
CA ASP A 262 -29.04 8.85 6.73
C ASP A 262 -30.05 8.35 7.78
N ARG A 263 -29.80 7.18 8.38
CA ARG A 263 -30.65 6.61 9.43
C ARG A 263 -30.26 7.05 10.83
N LEU A 264 -29.13 7.74 10.98
CA LEU A 264 -28.71 8.26 12.27
C LEU A 264 -29.55 9.48 12.64
N PRO A 265 -30.08 9.58 13.89
CA PRO A 265 -30.84 10.73 14.36
C PRO A 265 -29.92 11.92 14.62
N LEU A 266 -29.21 12.38 13.62
CA LEU A 266 -28.26 13.48 13.71
C LEU A 266 -28.73 14.70 12.89
N PRO A 267 -28.42 15.90 13.32
CA PRO A 267 -28.62 17.10 12.51
C PRO A 267 -27.83 17.02 11.18
N PRO A 268 -28.36 17.61 10.09
CA PRO A 268 -27.73 17.54 8.77
C PRO A 268 -26.23 17.95 8.69
N PRO A 269 -25.76 18.94 9.47
CA PRO A 269 -24.34 19.27 9.50
C PRO A 269 -23.46 18.13 10.03
N LEU A 270 -23.94 17.37 11.04
CA LEU A 270 -23.23 16.24 11.60
C LEU A 270 -23.28 15.01 10.67
N GLN A 271 -24.40 14.79 9.98
CA GLN A 271 -24.48 13.73 8.96
C GLN A 271 -23.45 14.00 7.85
N ARG A 272 -23.33 15.24 7.34
CA ARG A 272 -22.31 15.61 6.36
C ARG A 272 -20.87 15.45 6.88
N TYR A 273 -20.65 15.70 8.17
CA TYR A 273 -19.34 15.51 8.77
C TYR A 273 -18.95 14.04 8.86
N ILE A 274 -19.91 13.14 9.04
CA ILE A 274 -19.67 11.70 9.10
C ILE A 274 -19.43 11.11 7.70
N LEU A 275 -20.14 11.59 6.68
CA LEU A 275 -19.94 11.14 5.30
C LEU A 275 -18.54 11.52 4.81
N PRO A 276 -17.90 10.68 3.96
CA PRO A 276 -16.69 11.09 3.26
C PRO A 276 -17.01 12.30 2.38
N SER A 277 -16.14 13.31 2.39
CA SER A 277 -16.25 14.44 1.46
C SER A 277 -16.08 13.88 0.04
N MET A 278 -17.10 14.09 -0.80
CA MET A 278 -17.02 13.78 -2.23
C MET A 278 -15.98 14.64 -2.90
#